data_3425206407ca13613b4b5fed6ec1c3f8
#
_entry.id   3425206407ca13613b4b5fed6ec1c3f8
#
_cell.length_a   1.000
_cell.length_b   1.000
_cell.length_c   1.000
_cell.angle_alpha   90.00
_cell.angle_beta   90.00
_cell.angle_gamma   90.00
#
_symmetry.space_group_name_H-M   'P 1'
#
loop_
_entity.id
_entity.type
_entity.pdbx_description
1 polymer ?
#
loop_
_entity_poly.entity_id
_entity_poly.type
_entity_poly.pdbx_seq_one_letter_code
_entity_poly.pdbx_strand_id
1 'polypeptide(L)'
;MSRNFIDGSEIRITVKDKIFCDVEFFTGEKFTDLEPRRLFPVSGLSEYITFLDSEGEEKFILRKLDNMEPSQRELLLGCLEEYYRIPKITRLISRSEKHRIWLWNVETDRGNYTFEIINHIQSMKMFYDKRILIKDGNDNRYEIPNIYELDKRSQKLILPDM
;
A
#
# COMPACT_ATOMS: atom_id res chain seq x y z
N MET A 1 -17.84 12.47 -14.71
CA MET A 1 -18.17 11.26 -13.98
C MET A 1 -18.53 11.58 -12.54
N SER A 2 -19.67 11.08 -12.08
CA SER A 2 -20.04 11.22 -10.68
C SER A 2 -19.26 10.23 -9.82
N ARG A 3 -18.78 10.67 -8.67
CA ARG A 3 -18.12 9.82 -7.69
C ARG A 3 -19.17 9.09 -6.87
N ASN A 4 -18.86 7.87 -6.48
CA ASN A 4 -19.79 7.03 -5.73
C ASN A 4 -19.50 7.14 -4.22
N PHE A 5 -20.32 7.92 -3.52
CA PHE A 5 -20.23 8.08 -2.07
C PHE A 5 -21.07 7.03 -1.36
N ILE A 6 -20.52 6.44 -0.33
CA ILE A 6 -21.18 5.42 0.48
C ILE A 6 -21.14 5.76 1.96
N ASP A 7 -22.02 5.11 2.74
CA ASP A 7 -22.05 5.20 4.18
C ASP A 7 -21.37 3.96 4.79
N GLY A 8 -20.69 4.13 5.93
CA GLY A 8 -20.00 3.04 6.61
C GLY A 8 -20.91 1.91 7.09
N SER A 9 -22.20 2.20 7.28
CA SER A 9 -23.18 1.18 7.64
C SER A 9 -23.53 0.23 6.49
N GLU A 10 -23.14 0.55 5.26
CA GLU A 10 -23.46 -0.24 4.08
C GLU A 10 -22.43 -1.34 3.80
N ILE A 11 -21.28 -1.32 4.46
CA ILE A 11 -20.16 -2.20 4.13
C ILE A 11 -19.61 -2.96 5.33
N ARG A 12 -18.96 -4.07 4.99
CA ARG A 12 -18.15 -4.86 5.91
C ARG A 12 -16.78 -5.05 5.28
N ILE A 13 -15.70 -4.81 6.03
CA ILE A 13 -14.35 -4.95 5.54
C ILE A 13 -13.64 -6.13 6.20
N THR A 14 -12.71 -6.73 5.44
CA THR A 14 -11.77 -7.74 5.92
C THR A 14 -10.39 -7.30 5.49
N VAL A 15 -9.47 -7.13 6.45
CA VAL A 15 -8.12 -6.68 6.15
C VAL A 15 -7.29 -7.83 5.60
N LYS A 16 -6.65 -7.57 4.48
CA LYS A 16 -5.65 -8.44 3.89
C LYS A 16 -4.33 -7.69 3.81
N ASP A 17 -3.25 -8.36 4.13
CA ASP A 17 -1.90 -7.86 3.86
C ASP A 17 -1.65 -6.41 4.33
N LYS A 18 -2.13 -6.08 5.51
CA LYS A 18 -1.90 -4.81 6.24
C LYS A 18 -2.51 -3.56 5.62
N ILE A 19 -2.32 -3.31 4.32
CA ILE A 19 -2.78 -2.09 3.64
C ILE A 19 -3.90 -2.33 2.64
N PHE A 20 -4.23 -3.57 2.39
CA PHE A 20 -5.30 -3.95 1.46
C PHE A 20 -6.48 -4.54 2.23
N CYS A 21 -7.67 -4.34 1.70
CA CYS A 21 -8.86 -4.91 2.29
C CYS A 21 -9.84 -5.39 1.22
N ASP A 22 -10.66 -6.36 1.63
CA ASP A 22 -11.84 -6.77 0.87
C ASP A 22 -13.03 -6.04 1.45
N VAL A 23 -13.94 -5.60 0.60
CA VAL A 23 -15.15 -4.90 1.00
C VAL A 23 -16.36 -5.66 0.49
N GLU A 24 -17.29 -5.94 1.38
CA GLU A 24 -18.57 -6.57 1.05
C GLU A 24 -19.70 -5.61 1.43
N PHE A 25 -20.55 -5.31 0.45
CA PHE A 25 -21.77 -4.54 0.71
C PHE A 25 -22.86 -5.49 1.19
N PHE A 26 -23.73 -5.02 2.08
CA PHE A 26 -24.85 -5.81 2.54
C PHE A 26 -25.84 -6.18 1.43
N THR A 27 -25.75 -5.47 0.29
CA THR A 27 -26.51 -5.82 -0.92
C THR A 27 -25.96 -7.03 -1.66
N GLY A 28 -24.78 -7.54 -1.28
CA GLY A 28 -24.14 -8.71 -1.89
C GLY A 28 -22.94 -8.40 -2.79
N GLU A 29 -22.73 -7.16 -3.18
CA GLU A 29 -21.55 -6.79 -3.96
C GLU A 29 -20.28 -6.99 -3.15
N LYS A 30 -19.24 -7.51 -3.81
CA LYS A 30 -17.91 -7.72 -3.20
C LYS A 30 -16.83 -7.11 -4.06
N PHE A 31 -15.88 -6.47 -3.39
CA PHE A 31 -14.65 -5.98 -3.99
C PHE A 31 -13.47 -6.58 -3.24
N THR A 32 -12.44 -7.00 -3.97
CA THR A 32 -11.25 -7.61 -3.37
C THR A 32 -10.01 -6.76 -3.62
N ASP A 33 -9.05 -6.84 -2.69
CA ASP A 33 -7.74 -6.19 -2.82
C ASP A 33 -7.83 -4.69 -3.07
N LEU A 34 -8.74 -4.02 -2.36
CA LEU A 34 -8.85 -2.57 -2.42
C LEU A 34 -7.83 -1.92 -1.48
N GLU A 35 -7.32 -0.78 -1.89
CA GLU A 35 -6.42 0.04 -1.08
C GLU A 35 -7.16 1.29 -0.62
N PRO A 36 -7.46 1.41 0.69
CA PRO A 36 -8.08 2.62 1.22
C PRO A 36 -7.06 3.74 1.40
N ARG A 37 -7.46 4.96 1.08
CA ARG A 37 -6.63 6.16 1.27
C ARG A 37 -7.47 7.34 1.71
N ARG A 38 -6.89 8.18 2.55
CA ARG A 38 -7.52 9.44 2.94
C ARG A 38 -7.41 10.44 1.80
N LEU A 39 -8.53 11.06 1.42
CA LEU A 39 -8.52 12.16 0.45
C LEU A 39 -7.93 13.43 1.07
N PHE A 40 -8.09 13.61 2.38
CA PHE A 40 -7.60 14.76 3.12
C PHE A 40 -6.72 14.30 4.29
N PRO A 41 -5.45 13.92 4.04
CA PRO A 41 -4.63 13.28 5.08
C PRO A 41 -4.23 14.19 6.25
N VAL A 42 -4.37 15.51 6.10
CA VAL A 42 -4.02 16.46 7.15
C VAL A 42 -5.25 16.97 7.89
N SER A 43 -6.33 17.30 7.18
CA SER A 43 -7.50 17.97 7.74
C SER A 43 -8.72 17.07 7.94
N GLY A 44 -8.79 15.92 7.28
CA GLY A 44 -9.95 15.04 7.31
C GLY A 44 -9.57 13.59 7.59
N LEU A 45 -9.03 13.31 8.78
CA LEU A 45 -8.52 11.98 9.13
C LEU A 45 -9.60 10.90 9.21
N SER A 46 -10.83 11.27 9.52
CA SER A 46 -11.96 10.34 9.66
C SER A 46 -13.03 10.49 8.60
N GLU A 47 -12.79 11.29 7.57
CA GLU A 47 -13.74 11.59 6.51
C GLU A 47 -13.14 11.35 5.12
N TYR A 48 -14.01 10.98 4.18
CA TYR A 48 -13.65 10.85 2.77
C TYR A 48 -12.47 9.90 2.52
N ILE A 49 -12.73 8.63 2.72
CA ILE A 49 -11.78 7.57 2.43
C ILE A 49 -12.11 7.00 1.05
N THR A 50 -11.19 7.15 0.11
CA THR A 50 -11.33 6.55 -1.22
C THR A 50 -10.80 5.12 -1.21
N PHE A 51 -11.48 4.23 -1.94
CA PHE A 51 -11.05 2.85 -2.12
C PHE A 51 -10.65 2.63 -3.57
N LEU A 52 -9.38 2.32 -3.76
CA LEU A 52 -8.78 2.14 -5.09
C LEU A 52 -8.58 0.66 -5.39
N ASP A 53 -8.82 0.27 -6.65
CA ASP A 53 -8.51 -1.08 -7.09
C ASP A 53 -7.03 -1.21 -7.49
N SER A 54 -6.63 -2.39 -7.99
CA SER A 54 -5.25 -2.67 -8.37
C SER A 54 -4.74 -1.82 -9.53
N GLU A 55 -5.62 -1.18 -10.26
CA GLU A 55 -5.27 -0.29 -11.38
C GLU A 55 -5.39 1.19 -11.00
N GLY A 56 -5.70 1.46 -9.74
CA GLY A 56 -5.83 2.81 -9.22
C GLY A 56 -7.16 3.48 -9.49
N GLU A 57 -8.14 2.73 -9.97
CA GLU A 57 -9.47 3.27 -10.19
C GLU A 57 -10.24 3.34 -8.86
N GLU A 58 -10.84 4.49 -8.63
CA GLU A 58 -11.69 4.71 -7.46
C GLU A 58 -13.01 3.96 -7.62
N LYS A 59 -13.29 3.04 -6.70
CA LYS A 59 -14.53 2.28 -6.71
C LYS A 59 -15.64 2.99 -5.96
N PHE A 60 -15.32 3.56 -4.82
CA PHE A 60 -16.26 4.33 -4.01
C PHE A 60 -15.51 5.16 -2.97
N ILE A 61 -16.22 6.11 -2.37
CA ILE A 61 -15.70 6.96 -1.30
C ILE A 61 -16.57 6.77 -0.06
N LEU A 62 -15.96 6.39 1.04
CA LEU A 62 -16.60 6.36 2.34
C LEU A 62 -16.63 7.77 2.92
N ARG A 63 -17.82 8.28 3.24
CA ARG A 63 -17.96 9.66 3.73
C ARG A 63 -17.38 9.88 5.11
N LYS A 64 -17.72 9.00 6.06
CA LYS A 64 -17.29 9.11 7.46
C LYS A 64 -17.05 7.75 8.08
N LEU A 65 -16.02 7.67 8.91
CA LEU A 65 -15.76 6.46 9.70
C LEU A 65 -16.75 6.28 10.84
N ASP A 66 -17.39 7.36 11.29
CA ASP A 66 -18.26 7.36 12.48
C ASP A 66 -19.45 6.42 12.37
N ASN A 67 -19.93 6.18 11.15
CA ASN A 67 -21.10 5.31 10.91
C ASN A 67 -20.74 3.83 10.78
N MET A 68 -19.48 3.49 10.91
CA MET A 68 -19.02 2.09 10.92
C MET A 68 -19.13 1.51 12.32
N GLU A 69 -19.38 0.19 12.39
CA GLU A 69 -19.22 -0.53 13.64
C GLU A 69 -17.82 -0.33 14.20
N PRO A 70 -17.64 -0.14 15.52
CA PRO A 70 -16.31 0.16 16.11
C PRO A 70 -15.21 -0.81 15.72
N SER A 71 -15.48 -2.12 15.66
CA SER A 71 -14.50 -3.12 15.25
C SER A 71 -14.09 -2.97 13.79
N GLN A 72 -15.02 -2.63 12.92
CA GLN A 72 -14.77 -2.39 11.50
C GLN A 72 -14.00 -1.09 11.29
N ARG A 73 -14.31 -0.06 12.05
CA ARG A 73 -13.60 1.21 12.03
C ARG A 73 -12.14 1.04 12.41
N GLU A 74 -11.85 0.25 13.44
CA GLU A 74 -10.48 -0.04 13.84
C GLU A 74 -9.68 -0.76 12.76
N LEU A 75 -10.28 -1.71 12.05
CA LEU A 75 -9.65 -2.40 10.94
C LEU A 75 -9.26 -1.43 9.83
N LEU A 76 -10.18 -0.54 9.46
CA LEU A 76 -9.92 0.44 8.40
C LEU A 76 -8.87 1.46 8.83
N LEU A 77 -8.93 1.97 10.06
CA LEU A 77 -7.91 2.86 10.60
C LEU A 77 -6.53 2.21 10.59
N GLY A 78 -6.46 0.93 10.93
CA GLY A 78 -5.22 0.17 10.87
C GLY A 78 -4.61 0.14 9.46
N CYS A 79 -5.42 -0.09 8.43
CA CYS A 79 -4.97 -0.04 7.04
C CYS A 79 -4.45 1.35 6.66
N LEU A 80 -5.18 2.40 7.03
CA LEU A 80 -4.81 3.78 6.72
C LEU A 80 -3.51 4.19 7.39
N GLU A 81 -3.34 3.83 8.65
CA GLU A 81 -2.13 4.14 9.41
C GLU A 81 -0.91 3.37 8.91
N GLU A 82 -1.08 2.10 8.57
CA GLU A 82 -0.01 1.26 8.05
C GLU A 82 0.55 1.82 6.75
N TYR A 83 -0.30 2.35 5.88
CA TYR A 83 0.14 3.00 4.66
C TYR A 83 1.14 4.12 4.92
N TYR A 84 0.94 4.91 5.98
CA TYR A 84 1.85 6.01 6.33
C TYR A 84 3.08 5.58 7.11
N ARG A 85 3.08 4.38 7.68
CA ARG A 85 4.23 3.83 8.42
C ARG A 85 5.28 3.20 7.52
N ILE A 86 4.90 2.81 6.32
CA ILE A 86 5.82 2.16 5.38
C ILE A 86 6.94 3.13 5.00
N PRO A 87 8.23 2.76 5.22
CA PRO A 87 9.34 3.61 4.79
C PRO A 87 9.36 3.76 3.27
N LYS A 88 9.61 4.99 2.81
CA LYS A 88 9.70 5.31 1.37
C LYS A 88 11.16 5.29 0.95
N ILE A 89 11.52 4.37 0.06
CA ILE A 89 12.88 4.24 -0.44
C ILE A 89 13.19 5.41 -1.37
N THR A 90 14.26 6.12 -1.07
CA THR A 90 14.73 7.25 -1.88
C THR A 90 15.95 6.89 -2.73
N ARG A 91 16.68 5.84 -2.34
CA ARG A 91 17.87 5.40 -3.09
C ARG A 91 18.24 3.97 -2.70
N LEU A 92 18.66 3.18 -3.67
CA LEU A 92 19.29 1.89 -3.41
C LEU A 92 20.80 2.10 -3.29
N ILE A 93 21.35 1.91 -2.10
CA ILE A 93 22.77 2.11 -1.84
C ILE A 93 23.58 0.96 -2.42
N SER A 94 23.18 -0.27 -2.12
CA SER A 94 23.84 -1.47 -2.63
C SER A 94 22.89 -2.66 -2.64
N ARG A 95 23.21 -3.63 -3.49
CA ARG A 95 22.54 -4.91 -3.50
C ARG A 95 23.55 -6.04 -3.71
N SER A 96 23.28 -7.18 -3.14
CA SER A 96 24.02 -8.41 -3.37
C SER A 96 23.07 -9.59 -3.42
N GLU A 97 23.52 -10.68 -4.02
CA GLU A 97 22.72 -11.89 -4.11
C GLU A 97 23.56 -13.07 -3.63
N LYS A 98 22.95 -13.91 -2.78
CA LYS A 98 23.56 -15.16 -2.33
C LYS A 98 22.47 -16.20 -2.13
N HIS A 99 22.59 -17.34 -2.81
CA HIS A 99 21.61 -18.45 -2.72
C HIS A 99 20.17 -18.00 -3.06
N ARG A 100 20.04 -17.13 -4.07
CA ARG A 100 18.75 -16.55 -4.52
C ARG A 100 18.10 -15.63 -3.50
N ILE A 101 18.79 -15.27 -2.44
CA ILE A 101 18.36 -14.26 -1.49
C ILE A 101 19.06 -12.96 -1.85
N TRP A 102 18.27 -11.89 -2.03
CA TRP A 102 18.82 -10.57 -2.29
C TRP A 102 18.98 -9.82 -1.00
N LEU A 103 20.13 -9.19 -0.82
CA LEU A 103 20.39 -8.29 0.28
C LEU A 103 20.42 -6.87 -0.28
N TRP A 104 19.49 -6.03 0.18
CA TRP A 104 19.41 -4.65 -0.22
C TRP A 104 19.76 -3.74 0.94
N ASN A 105 20.57 -2.73 0.66
CA ASN A 105 20.85 -1.62 1.56
C ASN A 105 20.26 -0.37 0.93
N VAL A 106 19.28 0.24 1.58
CA VAL A 106 18.50 1.36 1.02
C VAL A 106 18.51 2.56 1.94
N GLU A 107 18.38 3.73 1.33
CA GLU A 107 18.11 4.98 2.01
C GLU A 107 16.62 5.26 1.90
N THR A 108 15.99 5.63 3.01
CA THR A 108 14.56 5.92 3.07
C THR A 108 14.30 7.26 3.75
N ASP A 109 13.05 7.72 3.71
CA ASP A 109 12.59 8.90 4.44
C ASP A 109 12.66 8.74 5.96
N ARG A 110 12.95 7.53 6.47
CA ARG A 110 13.05 7.22 7.90
C ARG A 110 14.42 6.67 8.29
N GLY A 111 15.44 6.89 7.46
CA GLY A 111 16.79 6.41 7.68
C GLY A 111 17.16 5.27 6.74
N ASN A 112 18.30 4.67 7.00
CA ASN A 112 18.83 3.57 6.19
C ASN A 112 18.36 2.23 6.75
N TYR A 113 17.98 1.33 5.84
CA TYR A 113 17.59 -0.03 6.18
C TYR A 113 18.37 -1.03 5.34
N THR A 114 18.69 -2.16 5.93
CA THR A 114 19.24 -3.31 5.22
C THR A 114 18.30 -4.49 5.45
N PHE A 115 17.85 -5.11 4.37
CA PHE A 115 16.90 -6.22 4.46
C PHE A 115 17.11 -7.26 3.37
N GLU A 116 16.58 -8.45 3.61
CA GLU A 116 16.66 -9.58 2.67
C GLU A 116 15.33 -9.73 1.92
N ILE A 117 15.42 -9.97 0.61
CA ILE A 117 14.28 -10.33 -0.24
C ILE A 117 14.44 -11.79 -0.63
N ILE A 118 13.58 -12.66 -0.10
CA ILE A 118 13.72 -14.12 -0.25
C ILE A 118 13.22 -14.60 -1.61
N ASN A 119 12.08 -14.08 -2.06
CA ASN A 119 11.51 -14.43 -3.36
C ASN A 119 11.04 -13.14 -4.01
N HIS A 120 11.86 -12.56 -4.89
CA HIS A 120 11.58 -11.26 -5.48
C HIS A 120 10.29 -11.24 -6.32
N ILE A 121 9.94 -12.35 -6.95
CA ILE A 121 8.73 -12.42 -7.77
C ILE A 121 7.47 -12.24 -6.92
N GLN A 122 7.45 -12.85 -5.75
CA GLN A 122 6.31 -12.76 -4.82
C GLN A 122 6.41 -11.59 -3.86
N SER A 123 7.63 -11.11 -3.60
CA SER A 123 7.90 -10.09 -2.58
C SER A 123 7.94 -8.67 -3.11
N MET A 124 7.97 -8.49 -4.43
CA MET A 124 8.01 -7.18 -5.07
C MET A 124 6.87 -7.07 -6.07
N LYS A 125 6.12 -5.98 -6.01
CA LYS A 125 5.01 -5.74 -6.92
C LYS A 125 5.03 -4.29 -7.39
N MET A 126 5.00 -4.09 -8.72
CA MET A 126 4.84 -2.77 -9.32
C MET A 126 3.37 -2.50 -9.58
N PHE A 127 2.94 -1.30 -9.23
CA PHE A 127 1.55 -0.83 -9.43
C PHE A 127 1.46 0.10 -10.64
N TYR A 128 0.24 0.43 -11.01
CA TYR A 128 -0.11 1.28 -12.16
C TYR A 128 0.62 2.63 -12.16
N ASP A 129 0.87 3.21 -10.98
CA ASP A 129 1.51 4.52 -10.80
C ASP A 129 3.04 4.42 -10.70
N LYS A 130 3.61 3.27 -11.07
CA LYS A 130 5.06 2.98 -10.99
C LYS A 130 5.59 2.88 -9.57
N ARG A 131 4.69 2.71 -8.60
CA ARG A 131 5.01 2.41 -7.23
C ARG A 131 5.43 0.95 -7.11
N ILE A 132 6.42 0.66 -6.30
CA ILE A 132 6.82 -0.70 -5.99
C ILE A 132 6.67 -0.93 -4.49
N LEU A 133 5.93 -1.98 -4.12
CA LEU A 133 5.87 -2.47 -2.75
C LEU A 133 6.79 -3.66 -2.61
N ILE A 134 7.56 -3.67 -1.52
CA ILE A 134 8.54 -4.70 -1.23
C ILE A 134 8.26 -5.28 0.14
N LYS A 135 8.29 -6.61 0.23
CA LYS A 135 8.17 -7.35 1.47
C LYS A 135 9.49 -8.05 1.75
N ASP A 136 10.07 -7.84 2.93
CA ASP A 136 11.31 -8.52 3.28
C ASP A 136 11.05 -9.89 3.94
N GLY A 137 12.13 -10.60 4.28
CA GLY A 137 12.05 -11.92 4.90
C GLY A 137 11.43 -11.94 6.30
N ASN A 138 11.32 -10.78 6.94
CA ASN A 138 10.70 -10.60 8.26
C ASN A 138 9.30 -9.99 8.19
N ASP A 139 8.69 -9.97 7.01
CA ASP A 139 7.36 -9.43 6.76
C ASP A 139 7.25 -7.91 6.93
N ASN A 140 8.36 -7.19 6.89
CA ASN A 140 8.36 -5.73 6.86
C ASN A 140 8.09 -5.24 5.44
N ARG A 141 7.46 -4.08 5.35
CA ARG A 141 7.11 -3.46 4.06
C ARG A 141 7.96 -2.24 3.79
N TYR A 142 8.29 -2.05 2.51
CA TYR A 142 9.01 -0.87 2.01
C TYR A 142 8.34 -0.45 0.72
N GLU A 143 8.39 0.84 0.42
CA GLU A 143 7.77 1.37 -0.80
C GLU A 143 8.75 2.22 -1.58
N ILE A 144 8.77 2.02 -2.90
CA ILE A 144 9.35 2.98 -3.84
C ILE A 144 8.17 3.73 -4.44
N PRO A 145 7.98 5.03 -4.12
CA PRO A 145 6.79 5.76 -4.57
C PRO A 145 6.66 5.86 -6.08
N ASN A 146 7.78 6.04 -6.79
CA ASN A 146 7.83 5.98 -8.23
C ASN A 146 9.26 5.61 -8.64
N ILE A 147 9.42 4.43 -9.24
CA ILE A 147 10.73 3.93 -9.63
C ILE A 147 11.48 4.87 -10.59
N TYR A 148 10.75 5.58 -11.44
CA TYR A 148 11.36 6.48 -12.42
C TYR A 148 11.79 7.83 -11.84
N GLU A 149 11.43 8.12 -10.60
CA GLU A 149 11.89 9.30 -9.88
C GLU A 149 13.17 9.05 -9.07
N LEU A 150 13.59 7.79 -8.96
CA LEU A 150 14.87 7.48 -8.34
C LEU A 150 16.03 7.90 -9.25
N ASP A 151 17.22 7.99 -8.66
CA ASP A 151 18.44 8.20 -9.44
C ASP A 151 18.65 7.06 -10.44
N LYS A 152 19.34 7.34 -11.52
CA LYS A 152 19.50 6.38 -12.62
C LYS A 152 20.25 5.11 -12.22
N ARG A 153 21.19 5.22 -11.29
CA ARG A 153 21.91 4.07 -10.77
C ARG A 153 20.96 3.11 -10.05
N SER A 154 20.09 3.64 -9.18
CA SER A 154 19.08 2.83 -8.50
C SER A 154 18.12 2.18 -9.48
N GLN A 155 17.65 2.92 -10.48
CA GLN A 155 16.79 2.37 -11.53
C GLN A 155 17.45 1.21 -12.26
N LYS A 156 18.71 1.33 -12.63
CA LYS A 156 19.46 0.27 -13.33
C LYS A 156 19.64 -0.98 -12.49
N LEU A 157 19.71 -0.83 -11.17
CA LEU A 157 19.87 -1.95 -10.26
C LEU A 157 18.53 -2.66 -9.98
N ILE A 158 17.42 -1.96 -10.07
CA ILE A 158 16.10 -2.47 -9.69
C ILE A 158 15.28 -2.95 -10.90
N LEU A 159 15.20 -2.15 -11.95
CA LEU A 159 14.32 -2.40 -13.11
C LEU A 159 14.53 -3.74 -13.81
N PRO A 160 15.76 -4.24 -13.99
CA PRO A 160 15.95 -5.51 -14.69
C PRO A 160 15.24 -6.70 -14.03
N ASP A 161 14.91 -6.57 -12.76
CA ASP A 161 14.33 -7.66 -11.97
C ASP A 161 12.80 -7.51 -11.78
N MET A 162 12.21 -6.51 -12.43
CA MET A 162 10.77 -6.24 -12.34
C MET A 162 9.98 -6.81 -13.52
#